data_ccc193e3a0707e562108e8315ee16ba8
#
_entry.id   ccc193e3a0707e562108e8315ee16ba8
#
_cell.length_a   1.000
_cell.length_b   1.000
_cell.length_c   1.000
_cell.angle_alpha   90.00
_cell.angle_beta   90.00
_cell.angle_gamma   90.00
#
_symmetry.space_group_name_H-M   'P 1'
#
loop_
_entity.id
_entity.type
_entity.pdbx_description
1 polymer ?
#
loop_
_entity_poly.entity_id
_entity_poly.type
_entity_poly.pdbx_seq_one_letter_code
_entity_poly.pdbx_strand_id
1 'polypeptide(L)'
;VSGSGKSSLVNETLVKALDDALNRKKDIFPPKLQSIKGVENVDKLIAIDQEPIGRTPRSNPATYTGVFDDIRALFAETDEARAQGYDKGRFSFNVKGGRCEKCQGAGVTRISMSFLPDVYVTCDECEGKRYNEETLRCLYKGKSIYDVLDMRIEDALEFFANRPQIVRKIKTLADVGLGYLKLGQPATTLSG
;
A
#
# COMPACT_ATOMS: atom_id res chain seq x y z
N VAL A 1 27.42 -13.54 14.46
CA VAL A 1 28.51 -12.97 13.62
C VAL A 1 27.96 -12.77 12.23
N SER A 2 28.17 -11.59 11.61
CA SER A 2 27.78 -11.33 10.22
C SER A 2 28.54 -12.28 9.30
N GLY A 3 27.87 -12.79 8.24
CA GLY A 3 28.50 -13.73 7.28
C GLY A 3 28.51 -15.20 7.69
N SER A 4 27.94 -15.58 8.83
CA SER A 4 27.93 -16.99 9.29
C SER A 4 26.86 -17.88 8.65
N GLY A 5 26.17 -17.43 7.62
CA GLY A 5 25.13 -18.20 6.91
C GLY A 5 23.77 -18.27 7.60
N LYS A 6 23.51 -17.48 8.67
CA LYS A 6 22.21 -17.48 9.38
C LYS A 6 21.03 -17.16 8.47
N SER A 7 21.15 -16.10 7.66
CA SER A 7 20.09 -15.69 6.74
C SER A 7 19.84 -16.73 5.65
N SER A 8 20.89 -17.36 5.14
CA SER A 8 20.76 -18.46 4.16
C SER A 8 20.09 -19.67 4.77
N LEU A 9 20.43 -20.02 6.00
CA LEU A 9 19.79 -21.14 6.70
C LEU A 9 18.32 -20.86 6.98
N VAL A 10 18.00 -19.67 7.50
CA VAL A 10 16.62 -19.32 7.90
C VAL A 10 15.78 -18.98 6.66
N ASN A 11 16.18 -18.00 5.85
CA ASN A 11 15.32 -17.48 4.78
C ASN A 11 15.32 -18.34 3.53
N GLU A 12 16.50 -18.84 3.12
CA GLU A 12 16.62 -19.60 1.87
C GLU A 12 16.37 -21.10 2.04
N THR A 13 16.46 -21.62 3.27
CA THR A 13 16.29 -23.06 3.52
C THR A 13 15.05 -23.33 4.37
N LEU A 14 14.99 -22.86 5.60
CA LEU A 14 13.90 -23.19 6.54
C LEU A 14 12.57 -22.61 6.10
N VAL A 15 12.52 -21.30 5.79
CA VAL A 15 11.27 -20.63 5.38
C VAL A 15 10.70 -21.25 4.11
N LYS A 16 11.55 -21.53 3.11
CA LYS A 16 11.11 -22.16 1.87
C LYS A 16 10.60 -23.58 2.09
N ALA A 17 11.31 -24.38 2.90
CA ALA A 17 10.88 -25.74 3.20
C ALA A 17 9.56 -25.80 3.96
N LEU A 18 9.35 -24.88 4.92
CA LEU A 18 8.08 -24.77 5.65
C LEU A 18 6.93 -24.27 4.76
N ASP A 19 7.18 -23.27 3.90
CA ASP A 19 6.18 -22.77 2.97
C ASP A 19 5.73 -23.86 1.99
N ASP A 20 6.65 -24.62 1.43
CA ASP A 20 6.35 -25.72 0.52
C ASP A 20 5.58 -26.84 1.22
N ALA A 21 5.95 -27.20 2.45
CA ALA A 21 5.28 -28.22 3.23
C ALA A 21 3.87 -27.82 3.68
N LEU A 22 3.68 -26.58 4.18
CA LEU A 22 2.38 -26.07 4.64
C LEU A 22 1.42 -25.80 3.50
N ASN A 23 1.90 -25.30 2.36
CA ASN A 23 1.08 -24.99 1.20
C ASN A 23 0.91 -26.16 0.23
N ARG A 24 1.35 -27.35 0.60
CA ARG A 24 1.24 -28.58 -0.25
C ARG A 24 1.77 -28.39 -1.67
N LYS A 25 2.72 -27.49 -1.86
CA LYS A 25 3.47 -27.40 -3.11
C LYS A 25 4.32 -28.66 -3.16
N LYS A 26 4.24 -29.40 -4.29
CA LYS A 26 4.97 -30.66 -4.50
C LYS A 26 6.39 -30.55 -3.99
N ASP A 27 6.84 -31.57 -3.23
CA ASP A 27 8.15 -31.78 -2.57
C ASP A 27 9.38 -31.23 -3.31
N ILE A 28 9.47 -29.92 -3.45
CA ILE A 28 10.64 -29.24 -3.98
C ILE A 28 11.38 -28.69 -2.76
N PHE A 29 12.04 -29.59 -2.05
CA PHE A 29 12.97 -29.18 -1.00
C PHE A 29 14.07 -28.29 -1.60
N PRO A 30 14.49 -27.24 -0.89
CA PRO A 30 15.66 -26.46 -1.30
C PRO A 30 16.83 -27.41 -1.56
N PRO A 31 17.65 -27.19 -2.61
CA PRO A 31 18.66 -28.16 -3.08
C PRO A 31 19.65 -28.68 -2.04
N LYS A 32 19.73 -28.04 -0.88
CA LYS A 32 20.64 -28.38 0.22
C LYS A 32 19.94 -29.01 1.44
N LEU A 33 18.63 -29.24 1.39
CA LEU A 33 17.87 -29.82 2.48
C LEU A 33 17.50 -31.26 2.14
N GLN A 34 17.95 -32.21 2.97
CA GLN A 34 17.61 -33.62 2.78
C GLN A 34 16.26 -33.99 3.38
N SER A 35 15.93 -33.47 4.55
CA SER A 35 14.64 -33.69 5.19
C SER A 35 14.35 -32.59 6.24
N ILE A 36 13.08 -32.39 6.53
CA ILE A 36 12.62 -31.58 7.66
C ILE A 36 11.64 -32.42 8.50
N LYS A 37 11.74 -32.34 9.82
CA LYS A 37 10.86 -33.05 10.77
C LYS A 37 10.16 -32.03 11.66
N GLY A 38 8.98 -32.35 12.16
CA GLY A 38 8.23 -31.50 13.09
C GLY A 38 7.33 -30.46 12.39
N VAL A 39 7.18 -30.54 11.06
CA VAL A 39 6.29 -29.64 10.30
C VAL A 39 4.83 -29.79 10.73
N GLU A 40 4.46 -30.98 11.17
CA GLU A 40 3.14 -31.32 11.72
C GLU A 40 2.77 -30.51 12.97
N ASN A 41 3.74 -29.88 13.63
CA ASN A 41 3.52 -29.04 14.81
C ASN A 41 3.41 -27.55 14.46
N VAL A 42 3.42 -27.21 13.17
CA VAL A 42 3.38 -25.82 12.66
C VAL A 42 2.09 -25.61 11.85
N ASP A 43 1.20 -24.78 12.36
CA ASP A 43 -0.08 -24.47 11.68
C ASP A 43 0.08 -23.41 10.61
N LYS A 44 0.98 -22.43 10.82
CA LYS A 44 1.15 -21.29 9.94
C LYS A 44 2.56 -20.73 9.98
N LEU A 45 3.08 -20.38 8.82
CA LEU A 45 4.33 -19.63 8.68
C LEU A 45 4.04 -18.14 8.42
N ILE A 46 4.69 -17.26 9.19
CA ILE A 46 4.72 -15.82 8.93
C ILE A 46 6.19 -15.44 8.77
N ALA A 47 6.60 -15.18 7.54
CA ALA A 47 7.93 -14.68 7.24
C ALA A 47 7.91 -13.15 7.22
N ILE A 48 8.76 -12.52 8.04
CA ILE A 48 8.95 -11.07 8.08
C ILE A 48 10.35 -10.80 7.56
N ASP A 49 10.44 -9.98 6.53
CA ASP A 49 11.70 -9.52 5.95
C ASP A 49 11.87 -8.01 6.15
N GLN A 50 13.04 -7.49 5.77
CA GLN A 50 13.37 -6.07 5.83
C GLN A 50 13.18 -5.37 4.48
N GLU A 51 12.52 -6.02 3.51
CA GLU A 51 12.27 -5.38 2.24
C GLU A 51 11.27 -4.22 2.40
N PRO A 52 11.52 -3.08 1.74
CA PRO A 52 10.60 -1.94 1.80
C PRO A 52 9.21 -2.33 1.32
N ILE A 53 8.18 -1.89 2.05
CA ILE A 53 6.76 -2.06 1.69
C ILE A 53 6.44 -1.24 0.43
N GLY A 54 6.93 -1.69 -0.72
CA GLY A 54 6.72 -1.02 -1.99
C GLY A 54 7.90 -0.14 -2.43
N ARG A 55 8.15 -0.19 -3.72
CA ARG A 55 9.31 0.46 -4.36
C ARG A 55 8.90 1.70 -5.18
N THR A 56 7.62 2.08 -5.14
CA THR A 56 7.10 3.16 -5.97
C THR A 56 6.37 4.22 -5.13
N PRO A 57 6.32 5.48 -5.58
CA PRO A 57 5.55 6.54 -4.91
C PRO A 57 4.03 6.26 -4.80
N ARG A 58 3.53 5.25 -5.51
CA ARG A 58 2.12 4.83 -5.49
C ARG A 58 1.78 3.85 -4.36
N SER A 59 2.79 3.18 -3.82
CA SER A 59 2.62 2.30 -2.66
C SER A 59 2.45 3.15 -1.39
N ASN A 60 1.39 2.92 -0.65
CA ASN A 60 1.06 3.68 0.56
C ASN A 60 0.22 2.82 1.52
N PRO A 61 0.03 3.23 2.79
CA PRO A 61 -0.77 2.49 3.77
C PRO A 61 -2.17 2.14 3.29
N ALA A 62 -2.86 3.03 2.59
CA ALA A 62 -4.22 2.79 2.09
C ALA A 62 -4.26 1.69 1.02
N THR A 63 -3.27 1.64 0.12
CA THR A 63 -3.19 0.59 -0.92
C THR A 63 -2.76 -0.74 -0.34
N TYR A 64 -1.86 -0.73 0.63
CA TYR A 64 -1.30 -1.93 1.22
C TYR A 64 -2.33 -2.70 2.06
N THR A 65 -3.16 -1.99 2.82
CA THR A 65 -4.23 -2.59 3.62
C THR A 65 -5.48 -2.93 2.80
N GLY A 66 -5.53 -2.52 1.53
CA GLY A 66 -6.71 -2.65 0.70
C GLY A 66 -7.89 -1.75 1.12
N VAL A 67 -7.69 -0.81 2.07
CA VAL A 67 -8.73 0.15 2.45
C VAL A 67 -9.03 1.16 1.35
N PHE A 68 -8.07 1.39 0.47
CA PHE A 68 -8.26 2.31 -0.65
C PHE A 68 -9.40 1.89 -1.60
N ASP A 69 -9.65 0.59 -1.74
CA ASP A 69 -10.76 0.10 -2.56
C ASP A 69 -12.13 0.46 -1.98
N ASP A 70 -12.27 0.40 -0.65
CA ASP A 70 -13.50 0.80 0.06
C ASP A 70 -13.68 2.33 0.00
N ILE A 71 -12.58 3.09 0.14
CA ILE A 71 -12.60 4.55 0.02
C ILE A 71 -13.04 4.96 -1.38
N ARG A 72 -12.49 4.35 -2.44
CA ARG A 72 -12.88 4.63 -3.83
C ARG A 72 -14.34 4.32 -4.10
N ALA A 73 -14.84 3.20 -3.58
CA ALA A 73 -16.26 2.84 -3.69
C ALA A 73 -17.15 3.89 -3.01
N LEU A 74 -16.75 4.35 -1.82
CA LEU A 74 -17.46 5.39 -1.08
C LEU A 74 -17.51 6.73 -1.85
N PHE A 75 -16.41 7.13 -2.49
CA PHE A 75 -16.40 8.36 -3.30
C PHE A 75 -17.26 8.24 -4.56
N ALA A 76 -17.38 7.06 -5.17
CA ALA A 76 -18.29 6.82 -6.28
C ALA A 76 -19.78 6.92 -5.87
N GLU A 77 -20.10 6.82 -4.58
CA GLU A 77 -21.45 6.99 -4.03
C GLU A 77 -21.82 8.47 -3.75
N THR A 78 -20.88 9.41 -3.85
CA THR A 78 -21.15 10.85 -3.64
C THR A 78 -22.10 11.41 -4.71
N ASP A 79 -22.87 12.43 -4.36
CA ASP A 79 -23.86 13.01 -5.26
C ASP A 79 -23.22 13.54 -6.55
N GLU A 80 -22.07 14.22 -6.43
CA GLU A 80 -21.32 14.71 -7.58
C GLU A 80 -20.84 13.58 -8.49
N ALA A 81 -20.28 12.52 -7.90
CA ALA A 81 -19.80 11.36 -8.66
C ALA A 81 -20.94 10.66 -9.40
N ARG A 82 -22.11 10.51 -8.75
CA ARG A 82 -23.31 9.94 -9.37
C ARG A 82 -23.86 10.81 -10.48
N ALA A 83 -23.90 12.12 -10.28
CA ALA A 83 -24.37 13.07 -11.29
C ALA A 83 -23.49 13.04 -12.57
N GLN A 84 -22.19 12.82 -12.40
CA GLN A 84 -21.21 12.72 -13.49
C GLN A 84 -21.05 11.30 -14.05
N GLY A 85 -21.71 10.30 -13.46
CA GLY A 85 -21.56 8.89 -13.85
C GLY A 85 -20.19 8.29 -13.53
N TYR A 86 -19.49 8.81 -12.51
CA TYR A 86 -18.18 8.33 -12.11
C TYR A 86 -18.27 7.04 -11.32
N ASP A 87 -17.52 6.05 -11.74
CA ASP A 87 -17.35 4.79 -11.03
C ASP A 87 -16.14 4.84 -10.08
N LYS A 88 -15.92 3.76 -9.32
CA LYS A 88 -14.76 3.63 -8.43
C LYS A 88 -13.40 3.70 -9.15
N GLY A 89 -13.34 3.45 -10.46
CA GLY A 89 -12.14 3.55 -11.27
C GLY A 89 -11.68 5.00 -11.41
N ARG A 90 -12.63 5.95 -11.47
CA ARG A 90 -12.35 7.39 -11.51
C ARG A 90 -11.47 7.85 -10.34
N PHE A 91 -11.67 7.27 -9.17
CA PHE A 91 -10.96 7.59 -7.94
C PHE A 91 -9.66 6.79 -7.74
N SER A 92 -9.21 6.06 -8.77
CA SER A 92 -7.92 5.37 -8.75
C SER A 92 -6.84 6.25 -9.38
N PHE A 93 -5.78 6.54 -8.64
CA PHE A 93 -4.61 7.21 -9.22
C PHE A 93 -3.77 6.32 -10.16
N ASN A 94 -4.13 5.03 -10.30
CA ASN A 94 -3.46 4.10 -11.23
C ASN A 94 -4.17 3.99 -12.58
N VAL A 95 -5.42 4.46 -12.68
CA VAL A 95 -6.26 4.33 -13.88
C VAL A 95 -6.43 5.70 -14.53
N LYS A 96 -6.46 5.74 -15.86
CA LYS A 96 -6.74 6.96 -16.62
C LYS A 96 -8.17 7.46 -16.34
N GLY A 97 -8.36 8.76 -16.48
CA GLY A 97 -9.66 9.43 -16.36
C GLY A 97 -9.76 10.35 -15.15
N GLY A 98 -9.42 9.87 -13.94
CA GLY A 98 -9.47 10.69 -12.72
C GLY A 98 -8.13 11.17 -12.21
N ARG A 99 -7.04 10.53 -12.62
CA ARG A 99 -5.69 10.90 -12.19
C ARG A 99 -5.14 12.09 -12.96
N CYS A 100 -4.17 12.78 -12.39
CA CYS A 100 -3.33 13.71 -13.14
C CYS A 100 -2.53 12.95 -14.20
N GLU A 101 -2.66 13.30 -15.45
CA GLU A 101 -1.99 12.58 -16.55
C GLU A 101 -0.50 12.97 -16.66
N LYS A 102 -0.07 14.14 -16.21
CA LYS A 102 1.33 14.55 -16.20
C LYS A 102 2.18 13.65 -15.33
N CYS A 103 1.82 13.45 -14.07
CA CYS A 103 2.52 12.56 -13.15
C CYS A 103 1.93 11.14 -13.16
N GLN A 104 0.90 10.89 -13.96
CA GLN A 104 0.19 9.61 -14.04
C GLN A 104 -0.27 9.07 -12.65
N GLY A 105 -0.69 9.98 -11.77
CA GLY A 105 -1.16 9.66 -10.42
C GLY A 105 -0.07 9.44 -9.38
N ALA A 106 1.20 9.64 -9.72
CA ALA A 106 2.30 9.52 -8.76
C ALA A 106 2.37 10.69 -7.77
N GLY A 107 1.83 11.87 -8.13
CA GLY A 107 1.97 13.11 -7.37
C GLY A 107 3.34 13.77 -7.50
N VAL A 108 4.29 13.05 -8.06
CA VAL A 108 5.68 13.49 -8.27
C VAL A 108 6.13 13.16 -9.68
N THR A 109 7.07 13.95 -10.18
CA THR A 109 7.76 13.73 -11.46
C THR A 109 9.16 13.23 -11.16
N ARG A 110 9.57 12.14 -11.81
CA ARG A 110 10.92 11.59 -11.69
C ARG A 110 11.86 12.31 -12.65
N ILE A 111 12.94 12.84 -12.12
CA ILE A 111 14.07 13.38 -12.89
C ILE A 111 15.19 12.36 -12.82
N SER A 112 15.46 11.73 -13.96
CA SER A 112 16.53 10.72 -14.04
C SER A 112 17.87 11.43 -14.30
N MET A 113 18.88 11.08 -13.51
CA MET A 113 20.23 11.60 -13.63
C MET A 113 21.19 10.49 -14.01
N SER A 114 22.08 10.72 -14.99
CA SER A 114 22.95 9.68 -15.56
C SER A 114 23.91 9.02 -14.56
N PHE A 115 24.29 9.71 -13.49
CA PHE A 115 25.30 9.25 -12.53
C PHE A 115 24.87 9.40 -11.06
N LEU A 116 23.64 9.88 -10.79
CA LEU A 116 23.12 10.07 -9.46
C LEU A 116 21.78 9.33 -9.32
N PRO A 117 21.34 9.03 -8.09
CA PRO A 117 20.00 8.49 -7.85
C PRO A 117 18.93 9.41 -8.43
N ASP A 118 17.84 8.82 -8.92
CA ASP A 118 16.69 9.58 -9.40
C ASP A 118 16.15 10.53 -8.34
N VAL A 119 15.84 11.76 -8.76
CA VAL A 119 15.21 12.76 -7.91
C VAL A 119 13.73 12.83 -8.21
N TYR A 120 12.91 12.84 -7.17
CA TYR A 120 11.46 13.02 -7.27
C TYR A 120 11.09 14.43 -6.84
N VAL A 121 10.48 15.19 -7.74
CA VAL A 121 9.96 16.54 -7.47
C VAL A 121 8.43 16.53 -7.50
N THR A 122 7.80 17.36 -6.69
CA THR A 122 6.33 17.50 -6.70
C THR A 122 5.84 17.87 -8.09
N CYS A 123 4.79 17.21 -8.56
CA CYS A 123 4.18 17.53 -9.85
C CYS A 123 3.59 18.94 -9.81
N ASP A 124 4.00 19.81 -10.71
CA ASP A 124 3.59 21.20 -10.81
C ASP A 124 2.15 21.37 -11.31
N GLU A 125 1.60 20.39 -12.04
CA GLU A 125 0.22 20.42 -12.53
C GLU A 125 -0.80 20.10 -11.43
N CYS A 126 -0.59 19.01 -10.69
CA CYS A 126 -1.52 18.63 -9.62
C CYS A 126 -1.03 18.99 -8.22
N GLU A 127 0.10 19.66 -8.10
CA GLU A 127 0.69 20.06 -6.80
C GLU A 127 0.78 18.91 -5.77
N GLY A 128 1.09 17.71 -6.26
CA GLY A 128 1.15 16.52 -5.43
C GLY A 128 -0.19 15.81 -5.19
N LYS A 129 -1.31 16.39 -5.63
CA LYS A 129 -2.66 15.88 -5.34
C LYS A 129 -3.02 14.59 -6.07
N ARG A 130 -2.26 14.19 -7.10
CA ARG A 130 -2.41 12.94 -7.87
C ARG A 130 -3.61 12.86 -8.82
N TYR A 131 -4.62 13.69 -8.64
CA TYR A 131 -5.90 13.70 -9.37
C TYR A 131 -6.08 14.98 -10.17
N ASN A 132 -6.96 14.93 -11.15
CA ASN A 132 -7.43 16.12 -11.84
C ASN A 132 -8.50 16.85 -11.00
N GLU A 133 -8.76 18.13 -11.33
CA GLU A 133 -9.69 18.97 -10.57
C GLU A 133 -11.11 18.41 -10.52
N GLU A 134 -11.59 17.81 -11.62
CA GLU A 134 -12.95 17.26 -11.69
C GLU A 134 -13.15 16.14 -10.66
N THR A 135 -12.15 15.25 -10.50
CA THR A 135 -12.21 14.21 -9.50
C THR A 135 -12.14 14.77 -8.08
N LEU A 136 -11.35 15.84 -7.86
CA LEU A 136 -11.22 16.49 -6.56
C LEU A 136 -12.48 17.26 -6.13
N ARG A 137 -13.39 17.58 -7.05
CA ARG A 137 -14.70 18.21 -6.73
C ARG A 137 -15.67 17.23 -6.07
N CYS A 138 -15.49 15.93 -6.24
CA CYS A 138 -16.29 14.95 -5.54
C CYS A 138 -15.90 14.93 -4.06
N LEU A 139 -16.81 15.34 -3.18
CA LEU A 139 -16.55 15.48 -1.75
C LEU A 139 -17.35 14.48 -0.93
N TYR A 140 -16.71 13.83 0.02
CA TYR A 140 -17.35 13.07 1.08
C TYR A 140 -17.11 13.77 2.42
N LYS A 141 -18.20 14.16 3.11
CA LYS A 141 -18.13 14.98 4.35
C LYS A 141 -17.25 16.23 4.17
N GLY A 142 -17.31 16.89 3.01
CA GLY A 142 -16.54 18.09 2.71
C GLY A 142 -15.05 17.87 2.42
N LYS A 143 -14.61 16.63 2.27
CA LYS A 143 -13.22 16.27 1.95
C LYS A 143 -13.13 15.60 0.59
N SER A 144 -12.15 15.99 -0.23
CA SER A 144 -11.80 15.31 -1.48
C SER A 144 -11.07 13.99 -1.20
N ILE A 145 -10.94 13.16 -2.22
CA ILE A 145 -10.16 11.92 -2.09
C ILE A 145 -8.68 12.19 -1.76
N TYR A 146 -8.13 13.30 -2.21
CA TYR A 146 -6.78 13.72 -1.83
C TYR A 146 -6.71 14.09 -0.36
N ASP A 147 -7.66 14.88 0.17
CA ASP A 147 -7.69 15.25 1.58
C ASP A 147 -7.77 14.02 2.48
N VAL A 148 -8.52 13.01 2.06
CA VAL A 148 -8.62 11.73 2.78
C VAL A 148 -7.29 10.97 2.74
N LEU A 149 -6.60 10.94 1.61
CA LEU A 149 -5.28 10.31 1.52
C LEU A 149 -4.21 11.09 2.30
N ASP A 150 -4.36 12.40 2.45
CA ASP A 150 -3.47 13.25 3.25
C ASP A 150 -3.78 13.22 4.77
N MET A 151 -4.88 12.60 5.17
CA MET A 151 -5.29 12.43 6.55
C MET A 151 -4.38 11.43 7.26
N ARG A 152 -4.05 11.69 8.54
CA ARG A 152 -3.41 10.69 9.40
C ARG A 152 -4.36 9.52 9.64
N ILE A 153 -3.80 8.36 9.88
CA ILE A 153 -4.56 7.14 10.17
C ILE A 153 -5.46 7.34 11.40
N GLU A 154 -4.96 7.99 12.46
CA GLU A 154 -5.74 8.32 13.67
C GLU A 154 -6.93 9.24 13.37
N ASP A 155 -6.74 10.31 12.58
CA ASP A 155 -7.82 11.22 12.18
C ASP A 155 -8.84 10.52 11.27
N ALA A 156 -8.37 9.62 10.41
CA ALA A 156 -9.22 8.85 9.51
C ALA A 156 -10.13 7.86 10.26
N LEU A 157 -9.72 7.35 11.42
CA LEU A 157 -10.58 6.51 12.26
C LEU A 157 -11.84 7.27 12.74
N GLU A 158 -11.67 8.52 13.15
CA GLU A 158 -12.79 9.39 13.55
C GLU A 158 -13.63 9.79 12.34
N PHE A 159 -12.98 10.18 11.24
CA PHE A 159 -13.67 10.61 10.03
C PHE A 159 -14.57 9.51 9.45
N PHE A 160 -14.10 8.26 9.46
CA PHE A 160 -14.83 7.10 8.96
C PHE A 160 -15.58 6.31 10.04
N ALA A 161 -15.83 6.86 11.23
CA ALA A 161 -16.50 6.15 12.34
C ALA A 161 -17.81 5.46 11.95
N ASN A 162 -18.56 6.02 10.99
CA ASN A 162 -19.80 5.46 10.45
C ASN A 162 -19.59 4.43 9.31
N ARG A 163 -18.37 4.02 9.03
CA ARG A 163 -18.00 3.05 7.97
C ARG A 163 -17.16 1.91 8.55
N PRO A 164 -17.79 0.91 9.20
CA PRO A 164 -17.08 -0.15 9.95
C PRO A 164 -16.05 -0.93 9.12
N GLN A 165 -16.30 -1.11 7.81
CA GLN A 165 -15.39 -1.82 6.91
C GLN A 165 -14.06 -1.07 6.76
N ILE A 166 -14.11 0.26 6.61
CA ILE A 166 -12.93 1.13 6.52
C ILE A 166 -12.21 1.16 7.86
N VAL A 167 -12.96 1.44 8.96
CA VAL A 167 -12.41 1.53 10.31
C VAL A 167 -11.65 0.26 10.69
N ARG A 168 -12.19 -0.93 10.42
CA ARG A 168 -11.54 -2.20 10.75
C ARG A 168 -10.15 -2.33 10.11
N LYS A 169 -9.99 -1.94 8.84
CA LYS A 169 -8.71 -2.00 8.13
C LYS A 169 -7.71 -0.95 8.63
N ILE A 170 -8.18 0.26 8.90
CA ILE A 170 -7.34 1.36 9.38
C ILE A 170 -6.90 1.12 10.84
N LYS A 171 -7.80 0.58 11.67
CA LYS A 171 -7.53 0.30 13.08
C LYS A 171 -6.32 -0.63 13.26
N THR A 172 -6.16 -1.63 12.41
CA THR A 172 -5.00 -2.53 12.46
C THR A 172 -3.67 -1.76 12.36
N LEU A 173 -3.62 -0.71 11.53
CA LEU A 173 -2.43 0.14 11.43
C LEU A 173 -2.20 0.99 12.68
N ALA A 174 -3.28 1.53 13.26
CA ALA A 174 -3.19 2.30 14.49
C ALA A 174 -2.75 1.43 15.68
N ASP A 175 -3.30 0.21 15.79
CA ASP A 175 -3.00 -0.75 16.86
C ASP A 175 -1.52 -1.20 16.88
N VAL A 176 -0.85 -1.17 15.71
CA VAL A 176 0.60 -1.44 15.62
C VAL A 176 1.46 -0.16 15.74
N GLY A 177 0.87 0.96 16.15
CA GLY A 177 1.59 2.21 16.41
C GLY A 177 1.85 3.09 15.18
N LEU A 178 1.20 2.81 14.03
CA LEU A 178 1.36 3.59 12.80
C LEU A 178 0.30 4.68 12.61
N GLY A 179 -0.42 5.06 13.68
CA GLY A 179 -1.50 6.06 13.64
C GLY A 179 -1.08 7.44 13.13
N TYR A 180 0.18 7.80 13.31
CA TYR A 180 0.75 9.07 12.88
C TYR A 180 1.01 9.17 11.37
N LEU A 181 1.04 8.06 10.64
CA LEU A 181 1.25 8.04 9.20
C LEU A 181 0.02 8.56 8.45
N LYS A 182 0.24 9.20 7.30
CA LYS A 182 -0.86 9.54 6.40
C LYS A 182 -1.29 8.32 5.58
N LEU A 183 -2.59 8.18 5.31
CA LEU A 183 -3.14 7.09 4.49
C LEU A 183 -2.46 6.97 3.12
N GLY A 184 -2.21 8.08 2.47
CA GLY A 184 -1.58 8.16 1.15
C GLY A 184 -0.07 8.40 1.17
N GLN A 185 0.60 8.32 2.33
CA GLN A 185 2.03 8.55 2.44
C GLN A 185 2.81 7.56 1.58
N PRO A 186 3.66 8.00 0.65
CA PRO A 186 4.46 7.09 -0.16
C PRO A 186 5.34 6.19 0.70
N ALA A 187 5.34 4.89 0.43
CA ALA A 187 6.17 3.93 1.17
C ALA A 187 7.66 4.24 1.07
N THR A 188 8.09 4.91 -0.02
CA THR A 188 9.47 5.36 -0.22
C THR A 188 9.91 6.46 0.76
N THR A 189 8.99 7.08 1.50
CA THR A 189 9.27 8.10 2.52
C THR A 189 9.29 7.53 3.94
N LEU A 190 8.98 6.25 4.10
CA LEU A 190 9.04 5.57 5.38
C LEU A 190 10.48 5.10 5.63
N SER A 191 11.01 5.42 6.81
CA SER A 191 12.24 4.78 7.29
C SER A 191 11.92 3.33 7.64
N GLY A 192 12.74 2.41 7.16
CA GLY A 192 12.64 0.99 7.51
C GLY A 192 12.88 0.73 9.00
#